data_004963217f76d45e845d458852d2c039
#
_entry.id   004963217f76d45e845d458852d2c039
#
_cell.length_a   1.000
_cell.length_b   1.000
_cell.length_c   1.000
_cell.angle_alpha   90.00
_cell.angle_beta   90.00
_cell.angle_gamma   90.00
#
_symmetry.space_group_name_H-M   'P 1'
#
loop_
_entity.id
_entity.type
_entity.pdbx_description
1 polymer ?
#
loop_
_entity_poly.entity_id
_entity_poly.type
_entity_poly.pdbx_seq_one_letter_code
_entity_poly.pdbx_strand_id
1 'polypeptide(L)'
;KFDRYVAPLVKKGYEVLSFDAPAHGDSEGTTTNAVEYSDMIKKVMELYGPINSFIAHSFGGISLSLAMENIPHDEHTKIVFIAPATETTSAIDGAFAMLDIKDKAVRKEFDQLIVEMSGHNTEWFSIRRAVNNIPAQILWIHDEDDDITPLSDALKVKQDNHSNINFVITKGL
;
A
#
# COMPACT_ATOMS: atom_id res chain seq x y z
N LYS A 1 -10.40 -5.54 -10.15
CA LYS A 1 -10.83 -4.27 -9.52
C LYS A 1 -10.45 -3.05 -10.37
N PHE A 2 -9.27 -3.03 -11.02
CA PHE A 2 -8.78 -1.87 -11.78
C PHE A 2 -9.32 -1.76 -13.21
N ASP A 3 -10.05 -2.73 -13.72
CA ASP A 3 -10.61 -2.77 -15.10
C ASP A 3 -11.35 -1.48 -15.47
N ARG A 4 -12.07 -0.89 -14.50
CA ARG A 4 -12.83 0.35 -14.71
C ARG A 4 -11.94 1.56 -15.01
N TYR A 5 -10.68 1.54 -14.61
CA TYR A 5 -9.74 2.65 -14.82
C TYR A 5 -8.95 2.49 -16.12
N VAL A 6 -8.75 1.26 -16.62
CA VAL A 6 -7.92 0.98 -17.79
C VAL A 6 -8.44 1.71 -19.03
N ALA A 7 -9.71 1.47 -19.41
CA ALA A 7 -10.27 2.06 -20.64
C ALA A 7 -10.30 3.61 -20.61
N PRO A 8 -10.68 4.28 -19.51
CA PRO A 8 -10.58 5.75 -19.42
C PRO A 8 -9.16 6.29 -19.52
N LEU A 9 -8.17 5.60 -18.93
CA LEU A 9 -6.76 6.02 -18.98
C LEU A 9 -6.20 5.87 -20.40
N VAL A 10 -6.46 4.72 -21.06
CA VAL A 10 -6.04 4.49 -22.44
C VAL A 10 -6.65 5.53 -23.38
N LYS A 11 -7.94 5.90 -23.21
CA LYS A 11 -8.59 6.98 -23.98
C LYS A 11 -7.91 8.34 -23.78
N LYS A 12 -7.24 8.57 -22.66
CA LYS A 12 -6.47 9.77 -22.37
C LYS A 12 -5.02 9.70 -22.87
N GLY A 13 -4.64 8.61 -23.54
CA GLY A 13 -3.30 8.42 -24.12
C GLY A 13 -2.28 7.80 -23.18
N TYR A 14 -2.70 7.27 -22.02
CA TYR A 14 -1.80 6.51 -21.15
C TYR A 14 -1.61 5.08 -21.68
N GLU A 15 -0.40 4.58 -21.62
CA GLU A 15 -0.13 3.15 -21.60
C GLU A 15 -0.38 2.63 -20.20
N VAL A 16 -1.14 1.55 -20.05
CA VAL A 16 -1.55 1.02 -18.75
C VAL A 16 -1.00 -0.39 -18.59
N LEU A 17 -0.14 -0.56 -17.59
CA LEU A 17 0.34 -1.87 -17.15
C LEU A 17 -0.43 -2.27 -15.88
N SER A 18 -1.00 -3.46 -15.90
CA SER A 18 -1.66 -4.08 -14.76
C SER A 18 -1.14 -5.50 -14.60
N PHE A 19 -1.01 -5.94 -13.37
CA PHE A 19 -0.55 -7.29 -13.04
C PHE A 19 -1.29 -7.84 -11.83
N ASP A 20 -1.35 -9.14 -11.72
CA ASP A 20 -1.87 -9.82 -10.54
C ASP A 20 -0.76 -9.90 -9.47
N ALA A 21 -1.10 -9.53 -8.25
CA ALA A 21 -0.19 -9.63 -7.11
C ALA A 21 0.20 -11.10 -6.84
N PRO A 22 1.32 -11.38 -6.16
CA PRO A 22 1.67 -12.74 -5.77
C PRO A 22 0.49 -13.42 -5.04
N ALA A 23 0.23 -14.66 -5.36
CA ALA A 23 -0.89 -15.47 -4.87
C ALA A 23 -2.31 -14.93 -5.19
N HIS A 24 -2.43 -14.03 -6.19
CA HIS A 24 -3.73 -13.50 -6.66
C HIS A 24 -3.89 -13.73 -8.16
N GLY A 25 -5.14 -13.84 -8.62
CA GLY A 25 -5.45 -14.03 -10.04
C GLY A 25 -4.72 -15.22 -10.65
N ASP A 26 -4.01 -14.98 -11.74
CA ASP A 26 -3.20 -15.99 -12.44
C ASP A 26 -1.74 -16.04 -11.95
N SER A 27 -1.34 -15.22 -10.97
CA SER A 27 0.00 -15.26 -10.37
C SER A 27 0.19 -16.48 -9.48
N GLU A 28 1.40 -17.03 -9.50
CA GLU A 28 1.79 -18.18 -8.69
C GLU A 28 1.79 -17.86 -7.19
N GLY A 29 1.78 -18.91 -6.37
CA GLY A 29 1.82 -18.84 -4.91
C GLY A 29 0.46 -19.11 -4.27
N THR A 30 0.48 -19.29 -2.94
CA THR A 30 -0.73 -19.50 -2.11
C THR A 30 -0.91 -18.45 -1.04
N THR A 31 0.15 -17.73 -0.72
CA THR A 31 0.20 -16.63 0.25
C THR A 31 1.09 -15.52 -0.27
N THR A 32 0.91 -14.31 0.24
CA THR A 32 1.80 -13.19 -0.02
C THR A 32 1.95 -12.32 1.22
N ASN A 33 3.04 -11.57 1.27
CA ASN A 33 3.28 -10.54 2.28
C ASN A 33 3.73 -9.24 1.61
N ALA A 34 3.84 -8.16 2.38
CA ALA A 34 4.16 -6.84 1.85
C ALA A 34 5.56 -6.76 1.22
N VAL A 35 6.52 -7.57 1.71
CA VAL A 35 7.89 -7.63 1.17
C VAL A 35 7.88 -8.29 -0.20
N GLU A 36 7.32 -9.49 -0.32
CA GLU A 36 7.21 -10.20 -1.60
C GLU A 36 6.48 -9.39 -2.67
N TYR A 37 5.39 -8.72 -2.26
CA TYR A 37 4.66 -7.87 -3.20
C TYR A 37 5.47 -6.64 -3.58
N SER A 38 6.19 -6.02 -2.64
CA SER A 38 7.13 -4.93 -2.93
C SER A 38 8.23 -5.36 -3.91
N ASP A 39 8.81 -6.56 -3.71
CA ASP A 39 9.84 -7.10 -4.60
C ASP A 39 9.29 -7.38 -6.00
N MET A 40 8.06 -7.88 -6.11
CA MET A 40 7.39 -8.02 -7.41
C MET A 40 7.21 -6.66 -8.10
N ILE A 41 6.78 -5.62 -7.39
CA ILE A 41 6.65 -4.26 -7.95
C ILE A 41 8.01 -3.77 -8.48
N LYS A 42 9.08 -3.93 -7.70
CA LYS A 42 10.44 -3.59 -8.15
C LYS A 42 10.81 -4.34 -9.43
N LYS A 43 10.49 -5.64 -9.49
CA LYS A 43 10.75 -6.46 -10.68
C LYS A 43 9.96 -6.01 -11.91
N VAL A 44 8.70 -5.64 -11.73
CA VAL A 44 7.88 -5.05 -12.81
C VAL A 44 8.52 -3.74 -13.32
N MET A 45 9.02 -2.89 -12.41
CA MET A 45 9.71 -1.67 -12.79
C MET A 45 11.01 -1.91 -13.56
N GLU A 46 11.78 -2.92 -13.19
CA GLU A 46 12.99 -3.32 -13.93
C GLU A 46 12.66 -3.78 -15.35
N LEU A 47 11.59 -4.53 -15.54
CA LEU A 47 11.24 -5.15 -16.81
C LEU A 47 10.52 -4.20 -17.77
N TYR A 48 9.69 -3.29 -17.24
CA TYR A 48 8.77 -2.46 -18.03
C TYR A 48 8.95 -0.96 -17.82
N GLY A 49 9.86 -0.55 -16.93
CA GLY A 49 10.11 0.88 -16.68
C GLY A 49 10.78 1.61 -17.85
N PRO A 50 10.81 2.94 -17.79
CA PRO A 50 10.38 3.77 -16.65
C PRO A 50 8.85 3.96 -16.58
N ILE A 51 8.29 3.84 -15.38
CA ILE A 51 6.88 4.11 -15.09
C ILE A 51 6.81 5.32 -14.16
N ASN A 52 6.06 6.36 -14.53
CA ASN A 52 6.00 7.62 -13.80
C ASN A 52 4.66 7.84 -13.07
N SER A 53 3.73 6.88 -13.17
CA SER A 53 2.42 7.03 -12.51
C SER A 53 1.94 5.67 -11.99
N PHE A 54 1.47 5.68 -10.76
CA PHE A 54 1.05 4.48 -10.05
C PHE A 54 -0.33 4.66 -9.46
N ILE A 55 -1.13 3.60 -9.47
CA ILE A 55 -2.41 3.52 -8.74
C ILE A 55 -2.37 2.27 -7.88
N ALA A 56 -2.53 2.43 -6.59
CA ALA A 56 -2.53 1.32 -5.64
C ALA A 56 -3.74 1.39 -4.70
N HIS A 57 -4.29 0.24 -4.34
CA HIS A 57 -5.45 0.11 -3.48
C HIS A 57 -5.15 -0.84 -2.32
N SER A 58 -5.62 -0.49 -1.13
CA SER A 58 -5.57 -1.36 0.05
C SER A 58 -4.15 -1.87 0.33
N PHE A 59 -3.93 -3.19 0.42
CA PHE A 59 -2.64 -3.83 0.65
C PHE A 59 -1.58 -3.49 -0.41
N GLY A 60 -2.02 -3.24 -1.67
CA GLY A 60 -1.11 -2.74 -2.72
C GLY A 60 -0.51 -1.37 -2.40
N GLY A 61 -1.16 -0.56 -1.56
CA GLY A 61 -0.66 0.75 -1.13
C GLY A 61 0.60 0.64 -0.27
N ILE A 62 0.57 -0.20 0.78
CA ILE A 62 1.77 -0.42 1.61
C ILE A 62 2.89 -1.06 0.79
N SER A 63 2.57 -2.08 -0.04
CA SER A 63 3.57 -2.75 -0.87
C SER A 63 4.23 -1.80 -1.87
N LEU A 64 3.45 -0.91 -2.50
CA LEU A 64 3.99 0.13 -3.38
C LEU A 64 4.87 1.12 -2.60
N SER A 65 4.45 1.55 -1.42
CA SER A 65 5.24 2.48 -0.62
C SER A 65 6.62 1.91 -0.26
N LEU A 66 6.68 0.64 0.12
CA LEU A 66 7.94 -0.06 0.40
C LEU A 66 8.80 -0.20 -0.86
N ALA A 67 8.19 -0.47 -2.02
CA ALA A 67 8.91 -0.52 -3.29
C ALA A 67 9.50 0.83 -3.67
N MET A 68 8.73 1.91 -3.51
CA MET A 68 9.13 3.27 -3.86
C MET A 68 10.34 3.77 -3.06
N GLU A 69 10.55 3.30 -1.83
CA GLU A 69 11.77 3.64 -1.08
C GLU A 69 13.06 3.14 -1.76
N ASN A 70 12.95 2.20 -2.72
CA ASN A 70 14.09 1.58 -3.40
C ASN A 70 14.07 1.78 -4.93
N ILE A 71 13.00 2.34 -5.48
CA ILE A 71 12.87 2.64 -6.92
C ILE A 71 13.29 4.10 -7.14
N PRO A 72 14.20 4.40 -8.09
CA PRO A 72 14.52 5.77 -8.45
C PRO A 72 13.28 6.53 -8.93
N HIS A 73 12.96 7.65 -8.31
CA HIS A 73 11.84 8.50 -8.64
C HIS A 73 12.05 9.93 -8.12
N ASP A 74 11.22 10.87 -8.56
CA ASP A 74 11.33 12.29 -8.22
C ASP A 74 9.93 12.93 -8.00
N GLU A 75 9.89 14.24 -7.87
CA GLU A 75 8.68 15.04 -7.69
C GLU A 75 7.73 15.04 -8.91
N HIS A 76 8.16 14.55 -10.06
CA HIS A 76 7.31 14.41 -11.26
C HIS A 76 6.57 13.06 -11.28
N THR A 77 7.01 12.10 -10.49
CA THR A 77 6.32 10.82 -10.29
C THR A 77 4.98 11.06 -9.59
N LYS A 78 3.96 10.32 -9.98
CA LYS A 78 2.60 10.46 -9.45
C LYS A 78 2.11 9.15 -8.86
N ILE A 79 1.56 9.21 -7.67
CA ILE A 79 0.98 8.06 -6.99
C ILE A 79 -0.46 8.38 -6.60
N VAL A 80 -1.39 7.47 -6.90
CA VAL A 80 -2.76 7.51 -6.40
C VAL A 80 -2.93 6.35 -5.42
N PHE A 81 -3.13 6.69 -4.16
CA PHE A 81 -3.57 5.72 -3.15
C PHE A 81 -5.08 5.76 -3.00
N ILE A 82 -5.71 4.59 -3.08
CA ILE A 82 -7.14 4.41 -2.87
C ILE A 82 -7.29 3.51 -1.64
N ALA A 83 -7.79 4.06 -0.54
CA ALA A 83 -7.97 3.36 0.73
C ALA A 83 -6.77 2.43 1.07
N PRO A 84 -5.54 2.94 1.13
CA PRO A 84 -4.36 2.09 1.33
C PRO A 84 -4.32 1.56 2.76
N ALA A 85 -3.81 0.34 2.94
CA ALA A 85 -3.47 -0.20 4.26
C ALA A 85 -2.29 0.61 4.83
N THR A 86 -2.59 1.61 5.66
CA THR A 86 -1.63 2.64 6.07
C THR A 86 -0.65 2.12 7.12
N GLU A 87 -1.16 1.40 8.13
CA GLU A 87 -0.38 0.88 9.25
C GLU A 87 -0.61 -0.63 9.41
N THR A 88 0.44 -1.42 9.31
CA THR A 88 0.34 -2.88 9.48
C THR A 88 -0.03 -3.27 10.90
N THR A 89 0.39 -2.50 11.90
CA THR A 89 -0.03 -2.71 13.30
C THR A 89 -1.53 -2.67 13.46
N SER A 90 -2.19 -1.62 12.93
CA SER A 90 -3.66 -1.49 12.97
C SER A 90 -4.37 -2.60 12.21
N ALA A 91 -3.83 -3.01 11.05
CA ALA A 91 -4.39 -4.10 10.26
C ALA A 91 -4.34 -5.45 11.02
N ILE A 92 -3.22 -5.74 11.69
CA ILE A 92 -3.08 -6.95 12.52
C ILE A 92 -3.99 -6.88 13.74
N ASP A 93 -4.05 -5.74 14.43
CA ASP A 93 -4.94 -5.56 15.58
C ASP A 93 -6.41 -5.76 15.19
N GLY A 94 -6.82 -5.23 14.04
CA GLY A 94 -8.15 -5.46 13.46
C GLY A 94 -8.43 -6.94 13.16
N ALA A 95 -7.46 -7.65 12.56
CA ALA A 95 -7.57 -9.08 12.27
C ALA A 95 -7.68 -9.92 13.55
N PHE A 96 -6.87 -9.62 14.57
CA PHE A 96 -6.93 -10.29 15.87
C PHE A 96 -8.26 -10.05 16.56
N ALA A 97 -8.78 -8.82 16.49
CA ALA A 97 -10.10 -8.49 17.05
C ALA A 97 -11.23 -9.23 16.32
N MET A 98 -11.17 -9.28 14.97
CA MET A 98 -12.16 -10.00 14.15
C MET A 98 -12.17 -11.50 14.45
N LEU A 99 -11.02 -12.11 14.73
CA LEU A 99 -10.87 -13.53 15.08
C LEU A 99 -11.07 -13.81 16.57
N ASP A 100 -11.39 -12.80 17.39
CA ASP A 100 -11.51 -12.87 18.86
C ASP A 100 -10.25 -13.44 19.55
N ILE A 101 -9.06 -13.20 18.97
CA ILE A 101 -7.78 -13.63 19.53
C ILE A 101 -7.32 -12.57 20.55
N LYS A 102 -7.43 -12.90 21.84
CA LYS A 102 -7.10 -11.98 22.96
C LYS A 102 -5.79 -12.32 23.66
N ASP A 103 -5.19 -13.46 23.33
CA ASP A 103 -3.95 -13.90 23.97
C ASP A 103 -2.77 -13.07 23.50
N LYS A 104 -2.19 -12.32 24.43
CA LYS A 104 -1.02 -11.48 24.18
C LYS A 104 0.24 -12.28 23.81
N ALA A 105 0.33 -13.55 24.23
CA ALA A 105 1.46 -14.40 23.84
C ALA A 105 1.39 -14.73 22.36
N VAL A 106 0.21 -15.04 21.82
CA VAL A 106 0.00 -15.28 20.38
C VAL A 106 0.39 -14.03 19.59
N ARG A 107 -0.03 -12.83 20.02
CA ARG A 107 0.36 -11.58 19.36
C ARG A 107 1.87 -11.38 19.38
N LYS A 108 2.53 -11.62 20.49
CA LYS A 108 3.98 -11.48 20.61
C LYS A 108 4.74 -12.44 19.70
N GLU A 109 4.31 -13.71 19.65
CA GLU A 109 4.90 -14.69 18.73
C GLU A 109 4.68 -14.33 17.27
N PHE A 110 3.51 -13.79 16.94
CA PHE A 110 3.22 -13.30 15.59
C PHE A 110 4.14 -12.13 15.20
N ASP A 111 4.34 -11.15 16.09
CA ASP A 111 5.27 -10.05 15.85
C ASP A 111 6.73 -10.54 15.71
N GLN A 112 7.14 -11.55 16.51
CA GLN A 112 8.45 -12.19 16.35
C GLN A 112 8.62 -12.88 15.00
N LEU A 113 7.60 -13.59 14.54
CA LEU A 113 7.59 -14.23 13.22
C LEU A 113 7.76 -13.20 12.09
N ILE A 114 7.11 -12.03 12.21
CA ILE A 114 7.31 -10.94 11.24
C ILE A 114 8.77 -10.51 11.20
N VAL A 115 9.41 -10.33 12.37
CA VAL A 115 10.83 -9.96 12.44
C VAL A 115 11.73 -11.05 11.84
N GLU A 116 11.47 -12.32 12.13
CA GLU A 116 12.23 -13.44 11.60
C GLU A 116 12.14 -13.53 10.07
N MET A 117 10.96 -13.29 9.51
CA MET A 117 10.71 -13.37 8.06
C MET A 117 11.23 -12.16 7.29
N SER A 118 11.17 -10.98 7.88
CA SER A 118 11.39 -9.71 7.16
C SER A 118 12.63 -8.94 7.60
N GLY A 119 13.17 -9.25 8.77
CA GLY A 119 14.25 -8.47 9.41
C GLY A 119 13.75 -7.15 10.04
N HIS A 120 12.46 -6.87 10.03
CA HIS A 120 11.87 -5.64 10.53
C HIS A 120 10.70 -5.92 11.49
N ASN A 121 10.50 -5.04 12.46
CA ASN A 121 9.34 -5.08 13.33
C ASN A 121 8.06 -4.65 12.58
N THR A 122 6.90 -4.92 13.17
CA THR A 122 5.60 -4.64 12.55
C THR A 122 5.39 -3.16 12.25
N GLU A 123 5.87 -2.27 13.11
CA GLU A 123 5.78 -0.81 12.97
C GLU A 123 6.58 -0.27 11.78
N TRP A 124 7.59 -1.01 11.32
CA TRP A 124 8.35 -0.62 10.14
C TRP A 124 7.50 -0.64 8.88
N PHE A 125 6.50 -1.54 8.81
CA PHE A 125 5.57 -1.65 7.70
C PHE A 125 4.45 -0.59 7.82
N SER A 126 4.80 0.66 7.52
CA SER A 126 3.97 1.85 7.65
C SER A 126 4.12 2.76 6.43
N ILE A 127 3.01 3.13 5.79
CA ILE A 127 3.02 4.14 4.74
C ILE A 127 3.43 5.50 5.33
N ARG A 128 2.96 5.82 6.56
CA ARG A 128 3.33 7.05 7.25
C ARG A 128 4.85 7.20 7.41
N ARG A 129 5.55 6.09 7.69
CA ARG A 129 7.01 6.05 7.73
C ARG A 129 7.60 6.23 6.33
N ALA A 130 7.11 5.45 5.35
CA ALA A 130 7.69 5.38 4.01
C ALA A 130 7.58 6.71 3.25
N VAL A 131 6.48 7.46 3.38
CA VAL A 131 6.26 8.72 2.64
C VAL A 131 7.29 9.81 2.97
N ASN A 132 8.02 9.70 4.08
CA ASN A 132 9.13 10.61 4.38
C ASN A 132 10.29 10.50 3.37
N ASN A 133 10.37 9.38 2.66
CA ASN A 133 11.42 9.09 1.65
C ASN A 133 10.85 9.08 0.22
N ILE A 134 9.60 9.50 0.03
CA ILE A 134 8.92 9.47 -1.27
C ILE A 134 8.63 10.91 -1.72
N PRO A 135 9.46 11.51 -2.60
CA PRO A 135 9.24 12.85 -3.13
C PRO A 135 8.10 12.94 -4.15
N ALA A 136 7.58 11.81 -4.64
CA ALA A 136 6.49 11.76 -5.61
C ALA A 136 5.25 12.54 -5.16
N GLN A 137 4.49 13.07 -6.13
CA GLN A 137 3.19 13.70 -5.86
C GLN A 137 2.15 12.62 -5.56
N ILE A 138 1.51 12.68 -4.41
CA ILE A 138 0.57 11.67 -3.94
C ILE A 138 -0.84 12.25 -3.86
N LEU A 139 -1.79 11.60 -4.55
CA LEU A 139 -3.22 11.78 -4.32
C LEU A 139 -3.72 10.63 -3.45
N TRP A 140 -4.19 10.96 -2.26
CA TRP A 140 -4.71 10.00 -1.29
C TRP A 140 -6.24 10.09 -1.23
N ILE A 141 -6.91 9.04 -1.64
CA ILE A 141 -8.38 8.94 -1.64
C ILE A 141 -8.78 7.94 -0.56
N HIS A 142 -9.66 8.35 0.36
CA HIS A 142 -10.12 7.48 1.44
C HIS A 142 -11.55 7.79 1.80
N ASP A 143 -12.35 6.77 2.07
CA ASP A 143 -13.72 6.94 2.52
C ASP A 143 -13.79 6.97 4.05
N GLU A 144 -14.63 7.85 4.62
CA GLU A 144 -14.78 7.95 6.07
C GLU A 144 -15.48 6.75 6.70
N ASP A 145 -16.26 6.01 5.89
CA ASP A 145 -17.01 4.83 6.31
C ASP A 145 -16.25 3.51 5.99
N ASP A 146 -14.93 3.58 5.70
CA ASP A 146 -14.11 2.39 5.42
C ASP A 146 -13.80 1.62 6.72
N ASP A 147 -14.44 0.46 6.85
CA ASP A 147 -14.30 -0.45 7.99
C ASP A 147 -13.06 -1.37 7.91
N ILE A 148 -12.40 -1.45 6.74
CA ILE A 148 -11.29 -2.37 6.49
C ILE A 148 -9.94 -1.68 6.67
N THR A 149 -9.79 -0.50 6.06
CA THR A 149 -8.60 0.32 6.20
C THR A 149 -8.98 1.60 6.94
N PRO A 150 -8.74 1.69 8.26
CA PRO A 150 -9.28 2.78 9.07
C PRO A 150 -8.79 4.16 8.60
N LEU A 151 -9.72 5.08 8.33
CA LEU A 151 -9.41 6.47 8.00
C LEU A 151 -8.52 7.12 9.06
N SER A 152 -8.63 6.72 10.33
CA SER A 152 -7.82 7.26 11.43
C SER A 152 -6.31 7.17 11.18
N ASP A 153 -5.84 6.13 10.51
CA ASP A 153 -4.42 5.97 10.18
C ASP A 153 -4.01 6.91 9.03
N ALA A 154 -4.85 7.07 8.02
CA ALA A 154 -4.63 8.05 6.95
C ALA A 154 -4.63 9.50 7.48
N LEU A 155 -5.47 9.81 8.48
CA LEU A 155 -5.50 11.12 9.11
C LEU A 155 -4.22 11.45 9.89
N LYS A 156 -3.50 10.46 10.42
CA LYS A 156 -2.17 10.67 11.01
C LYS A 156 -1.16 11.15 9.96
N VAL A 157 -1.17 10.55 8.77
CA VAL A 157 -0.35 11.01 7.63
C VAL A 157 -0.74 12.42 7.20
N LYS A 158 -2.03 12.73 7.16
CA LYS A 158 -2.53 14.06 6.84
C LYS A 158 -2.07 15.11 7.85
N GLN A 159 -2.03 14.76 9.14
CA GLN A 159 -1.57 15.66 10.21
C GLN A 159 -0.07 15.95 10.13
N ASP A 160 0.73 15.07 9.54
CA ASP A 160 2.17 15.28 9.31
C ASP A 160 2.44 16.36 8.24
N ASN A 161 1.41 16.78 7.52
CA ASN A 161 1.38 17.96 6.63
C ASN A 161 2.45 17.94 5.52
N HIS A 162 2.62 16.79 4.87
CA HIS A 162 3.51 16.65 3.71
C HIS A 162 3.01 17.48 2.53
N SER A 163 3.86 18.34 1.98
CA SER A 163 3.50 19.26 0.88
C SER A 163 3.20 18.58 -0.45
N ASN A 164 3.68 17.34 -0.62
CA ASN A 164 3.49 16.53 -1.83
C ASN A 164 2.30 15.56 -1.73
N ILE A 165 1.53 15.57 -0.62
CA ILE A 165 0.38 14.67 -0.42
C ILE A 165 -0.92 15.48 -0.38
N ASN A 166 -1.83 15.18 -1.30
CA ASN A 166 -3.16 15.75 -1.35
C ASN A 166 -4.21 14.70 -0.95
N PHE A 167 -5.09 15.04 0.00
CA PHE A 167 -6.13 14.14 0.50
C PHE A 167 -7.49 14.48 -0.09
N VAL A 168 -8.22 13.44 -0.54
CA VAL A 168 -9.64 13.48 -0.87
C VAL A 168 -10.35 12.48 0.05
N ILE A 169 -11.14 13.01 0.97
CA ILE A 169 -11.96 12.20 1.86
C ILE A 169 -13.37 12.16 1.28
N THR A 170 -13.91 10.96 1.12
CA THR A 170 -15.26 10.70 0.61
C THR A 170 -16.14 10.14 1.71
N LYS A 171 -17.43 9.97 1.42
CA LYS A 171 -18.40 9.38 2.34
C LYS A 171 -19.38 8.50 1.58
N GLY A 172 -19.51 7.24 2.05
CA GLY A 172 -20.50 6.30 1.55
C GLY A 172 -20.17 5.71 0.17
N LEU A 173 -18.91 5.49 -0.14
CA LEU A 173 -18.44 4.84 -1.37
C LEU A 173 -18.13 3.36 -1.19
#